data_a06786623a3a65d6081f7d28a97005ff
#
_entry.id   a06786623a3a65d6081f7d28a97005ff
#
_cell.length_a   1.000
_cell.length_b   1.000
_cell.length_c   1.000
_cell.angle_alpha   90.00
_cell.angle_beta   90.00
_cell.angle_gamma   90.00
#
_symmetry.space_group_name_H-M   'P 1'
#
loop_
_entity.id
_entity.type
_entity.pdbx_description
1 polymer ?
#
loop_
_entity_poly.entity_id
_entity_poly.type
_entity_poly.pdbx_seq_one_letter_code
_entity_poly.pdbx_strand_id
1 'polypeptide(L)'
;MKILRACCGLLLAALTLTACGQKPLLENVTLSPGVISPNADGKDDVARISFQLNRSARIWITFEDALGRTYVFRNATPLGRNEELYSVLFPGVVEGFLLPGEDVPFRITRRVLPDGVYTWKITATTDDGETVTHTGALTVENADTRLPEITGFSVYPKEFSPNQDGIDDRVTINLFLHKDVEELTVYMLDKEGVRHHIPEDERRTPLNTEGFHTFDYDGGIDAGAEPPPNGEYTVYAEARDAVGQRVLVTDTLTLVNAGRPMAYILNGEMTLKPTTLVISDTLCFTLTVENDSGTYLRTTGPWPGSTYRSDENFNALGYAEESGVFRVGLDFDTSLRNYPFRWGIGRPGVDLVQIGKYWYLPPFSRSEITGCVQIVEMPPRVSLYFWSGLIHEDVEIAAINNRVDPHLVEIWEP
;
A
#
# COMPACT_ATOMS: atom_id res chain seq x y z
N MET A 1 -72.14 -62.20 -63.09
CA MET A 1 -73.18 -61.39 -62.45
C MET A 1 -72.74 -61.05 -61.05
N LYS A 2 -72.73 -59.80 -60.69
CA LYS A 2 -72.47 -59.12 -59.39
C LYS A 2 -71.02 -58.82 -59.04
N ILE A 3 -70.76 -57.56 -59.18
CA ILE A 3 -69.64 -56.69 -58.83
C ILE A 3 -69.58 -56.56 -57.28
N LEU A 4 -68.35 -56.65 -56.75
CA LEU A 4 -68.13 -56.13 -55.39
C LEU A 4 -66.96 -55.15 -55.39
N ARG A 5 -67.25 -53.89 -55.18
CA ARG A 5 -66.30 -52.80 -55.06
C ARG A 5 -65.64 -52.81 -53.63
N ALA A 6 -64.35 -52.86 -53.58
CA ALA A 6 -63.61 -52.64 -52.37
C ALA A 6 -63.16 -51.17 -52.35
N CYS A 7 -63.60 -50.40 -51.32
CA CYS A 7 -63.17 -49.03 -51.02
C CYS A 7 -61.83 -49.14 -50.24
N CYS A 8 -60.76 -48.61 -50.83
CA CYS A 8 -59.48 -48.36 -50.15
C CYS A 8 -59.54 -46.99 -49.49
N GLY A 9 -59.76 -46.93 -48.16
CA GLY A 9 -59.67 -45.69 -47.39
C GLY A 9 -58.20 -45.34 -47.13
N LEU A 10 -57.71 -44.22 -47.68
CA LEU A 10 -56.43 -43.62 -47.34
C LEU A 10 -56.61 -42.84 -46.02
N LEU A 11 -55.98 -43.34 -44.96
CA LEU A 11 -55.79 -42.56 -43.71
C LEU A 11 -54.58 -41.66 -43.91
N LEU A 12 -54.79 -40.35 -44.09
CA LEU A 12 -53.76 -39.31 -44.01
C LEU A 12 -53.47 -39.04 -42.55
N ALA A 13 -52.37 -39.60 -42.02
CA ALA A 13 -51.85 -39.21 -40.70
C ALA A 13 -51.13 -37.86 -40.83
N ALA A 14 -51.76 -36.79 -40.38
CA ALA A 14 -51.12 -35.49 -40.22
C ALA A 14 -50.13 -35.54 -39.05
N LEU A 15 -48.83 -35.72 -39.37
CA LEU A 15 -47.75 -35.47 -38.40
C LEU A 15 -47.70 -33.96 -38.12
N THR A 16 -48.29 -33.52 -37.04
CA THR A 16 -47.99 -32.21 -36.44
C THR A 16 -46.59 -32.28 -35.87
N LEU A 17 -45.59 -31.81 -36.59
CA LEU A 17 -44.28 -31.45 -36.05
C LEU A 17 -44.50 -30.29 -35.07
N THR A 18 -44.59 -30.62 -33.78
CA THR A 18 -44.38 -29.64 -32.74
C THR A 18 -42.89 -29.27 -32.76
N ALA A 19 -42.56 -28.24 -33.53
CA ALA A 19 -41.27 -27.58 -33.38
C ALA A 19 -41.17 -27.10 -31.92
N CYS A 20 -40.40 -27.81 -31.12
CA CYS A 20 -40.01 -27.38 -29.82
C CYS A 20 -39.11 -26.14 -30.04
N GLY A 21 -39.74 -24.95 -30.15
CA GLY A 21 -39.03 -23.73 -30.39
C GLY A 21 -38.11 -23.48 -29.22
N GLN A 22 -36.79 -23.60 -29.44
CA GLN A 22 -35.82 -23.13 -28.46
C GLN A 22 -36.15 -21.67 -28.13
N LYS A 23 -36.22 -21.35 -26.84
CA LYS A 23 -36.38 -19.96 -26.42
C LYS A 23 -35.24 -19.12 -27.02
N PRO A 24 -35.52 -17.88 -27.46
CA PRO A 24 -34.45 -16.98 -27.92
C PRO A 24 -33.34 -16.88 -26.92
N LEU A 25 -32.08 -16.78 -27.36
CA LEU A 25 -30.93 -16.67 -26.48
C LEU A 25 -31.07 -15.49 -25.50
N LEU A 26 -31.54 -14.34 -26.02
CA LEU A 26 -31.66 -13.08 -25.30
C LEU A 26 -33.10 -12.56 -25.51
N GLU A 27 -33.84 -12.29 -24.44
CA GLU A 27 -35.20 -11.78 -24.47
C GLU A 27 -35.48 -10.78 -23.33
N ASN A 28 -36.62 -10.11 -23.37
CA ASN A 28 -37.05 -9.12 -22.39
C ASN A 28 -36.04 -7.99 -22.17
N VAL A 29 -35.35 -7.58 -23.26
CA VAL A 29 -34.31 -6.55 -23.23
C VAL A 29 -34.97 -5.17 -23.14
N THR A 30 -34.63 -4.44 -22.09
CA THR A 30 -35.11 -3.07 -21.86
C THR A 30 -34.00 -2.18 -21.31
N LEU A 31 -34.07 -0.88 -21.64
CA LEU A 31 -33.29 0.18 -21.00
C LEU A 31 -34.30 1.27 -20.59
N SER A 32 -34.30 1.62 -19.31
CA SER A 32 -35.27 2.60 -18.76
C SER A 32 -34.65 3.34 -17.56
N PRO A 33 -34.83 4.68 -17.45
CA PRO A 33 -35.47 5.56 -18.42
C PRO A 33 -34.68 5.67 -19.74
N GLY A 34 -35.32 6.15 -20.80
CA GLY A 34 -34.65 6.40 -22.08
C GLY A 34 -33.93 7.75 -22.18
N VAL A 35 -33.98 8.55 -21.10
CA VAL A 35 -33.25 9.81 -20.92
C VAL A 35 -32.58 9.77 -19.57
N ILE A 36 -31.28 10.11 -19.50
CA ILE A 36 -30.52 10.22 -18.27
C ILE A 36 -29.74 11.55 -18.21
N SER A 37 -29.49 12.01 -16.96
CA SER A 37 -28.76 13.25 -16.67
C SER A 37 -27.62 12.93 -15.70
N PRO A 38 -26.53 12.31 -16.16
CA PRO A 38 -25.46 11.80 -15.29
C PRO A 38 -24.56 12.95 -14.77
N ASN A 39 -25.02 13.63 -13.71
CA ASN A 39 -24.34 14.75 -13.06
C ASN A 39 -24.24 14.60 -11.54
N ALA A 40 -24.69 13.45 -11.00
CA ALA A 40 -24.69 13.11 -9.58
C ALA A 40 -25.55 14.04 -8.68
N ASP A 41 -26.62 14.62 -9.23
CA ASP A 41 -27.59 15.43 -8.46
C ASP A 41 -28.71 14.58 -7.83
N GLY A 42 -28.74 13.29 -8.10
CA GLY A 42 -29.70 12.32 -7.59
C GLY A 42 -30.99 12.22 -8.43
N LYS A 43 -31.05 12.85 -9.61
CA LYS A 43 -32.22 12.84 -10.51
C LYS A 43 -31.82 12.32 -11.87
N ASP A 44 -32.45 11.22 -12.26
CA ASP A 44 -32.27 10.61 -13.58
C ASP A 44 -30.81 10.31 -13.95
N ASP A 45 -29.92 10.17 -12.94
CA ASP A 45 -28.48 9.92 -13.12
C ASP A 45 -28.21 8.57 -13.78
N VAL A 46 -29.11 7.61 -13.68
CA VAL A 46 -28.88 6.23 -14.08
C VAL A 46 -30.04 5.64 -14.89
N ALA A 47 -29.75 4.85 -15.90
CA ALA A 47 -30.71 3.95 -16.53
C ALA A 47 -30.52 2.52 -15.98
N ARG A 48 -31.63 1.76 -15.98
CA ARG A 48 -31.59 0.33 -15.70
C ARG A 48 -31.66 -0.44 -17.02
N ILE A 49 -30.67 -1.30 -17.24
CA ILE A 49 -30.63 -2.27 -18.33
C ILE A 49 -31.12 -3.59 -17.77
N SER A 50 -32.20 -4.15 -18.35
CA SER A 50 -32.71 -5.47 -17.94
C SER A 50 -32.80 -6.38 -19.14
N PHE A 51 -32.46 -7.66 -18.95
CA PHE A 51 -32.57 -8.70 -20.00
C PHE A 51 -32.60 -10.09 -19.35
N GLN A 52 -33.05 -11.08 -20.10
CA GLN A 52 -33.07 -12.49 -19.72
C GLN A 52 -32.20 -13.30 -20.67
N LEU A 53 -31.40 -14.19 -20.09
CA LEU A 53 -30.60 -15.17 -20.84
C LEU A 53 -31.16 -16.57 -20.66
N ASN A 54 -31.51 -17.24 -21.75
CA ASN A 54 -32.01 -18.60 -21.76
C ASN A 54 -30.88 -19.65 -21.83
N ARG A 55 -29.64 -19.21 -22.14
CA ARG A 55 -28.40 -20.04 -22.15
C ARG A 55 -27.23 -19.17 -21.69
N SER A 56 -26.15 -19.80 -21.25
CA SER A 56 -24.90 -19.11 -20.94
C SER A 56 -24.33 -18.43 -22.18
N ALA A 57 -23.91 -17.17 -22.02
CA ALA A 57 -23.37 -16.36 -23.12
C ALA A 57 -22.40 -15.30 -22.62
N ARG A 58 -21.58 -14.76 -23.50
CA ARG A 58 -20.82 -13.54 -23.29
C ARG A 58 -21.66 -12.36 -23.72
N ILE A 59 -21.66 -11.30 -22.90
CA ILE A 59 -22.48 -10.11 -23.12
C ILE A 59 -21.59 -8.92 -23.42
N TRP A 60 -21.93 -8.21 -24.49
CA TRP A 60 -21.44 -6.88 -24.80
C TRP A 60 -22.55 -5.87 -24.63
N ILE A 61 -22.25 -4.74 -24.01
CA ILE A 61 -23.16 -3.59 -23.94
C ILE A 61 -22.39 -2.39 -24.44
N THR A 62 -22.83 -1.84 -25.55
CA THR A 62 -22.19 -0.70 -26.21
C THR A 62 -23.20 0.39 -26.55
N PHE A 63 -22.68 1.61 -26.70
CA PHE A 63 -23.43 2.78 -27.11
C PHE A 63 -22.76 3.37 -28.36
N GLU A 64 -23.53 3.72 -29.35
CA GLU A 64 -23.04 4.32 -30.60
C GLU A 64 -23.66 5.70 -30.78
N ASP A 65 -22.82 6.73 -31.03
CA ASP A 65 -23.28 8.09 -31.28
C ASP A 65 -23.68 8.32 -32.73
N ALA A 66 -24.16 9.53 -33.03
CA ALA A 66 -24.60 9.91 -34.38
C ALA A 66 -23.45 9.92 -35.41
N LEU A 67 -22.20 9.90 -35.00
CA LEU A 67 -21.02 9.83 -35.85
C LEU A 67 -20.52 8.39 -36.04
N GLY A 68 -21.20 7.40 -35.48
CA GLY A 68 -20.82 5.98 -35.54
C GLY A 68 -19.67 5.59 -34.60
N ARG A 69 -19.30 6.44 -33.63
CA ARG A 69 -18.30 6.08 -32.62
C ARG A 69 -18.95 5.19 -31.58
N THR A 70 -18.26 4.10 -31.27
CA THR A 70 -18.74 3.09 -30.30
C THR A 70 -18.06 3.25 -28.95
N TYR A 71 -18.86 3.26 -27.90
CA TYR A 71 -18.44 3.36 -26.48
C TYR A 71 -18.83 2.08 -25.76
N VAL A 72 -17.88 1.50 -25.00
CA VAL A 72 -18.05 0.19 -24.37
C VAL A 72 -18.42 0.36 -22.90
N PHE A 73 -19.54 -0.22 -22.48
CA PHE A 73 -19.91 -0.32 -21.08
C PHE A 73 -19.58 -1.69 -20.48
N ARG A 74 -19.87 -2.77 -21.23
CA ARG A 74 -19.52 -4.14 -20.89
C ARG A 74 -18.85 -4.80 -22.07
N ASN A 75 -17.74 -5.47 -21.81
CA ASN A 75 -16.97 -6.16 -22.84
C ASN A 75 -16.87 -7.66 -22.50
N ALA A 76 -17.43 -8.51 -23.36
CA ALA A 76 -17.35 -9.97 -23.29
C ALA A 76 -17.62 -10.54 -21.87
N THR A 77 -18.51 -9.96 -21.10
CA THR A 77 -18.82 -10.38 -19.72
C THR A 77 -19.50 -11.74 -19.75
N PRO A 78 -18.94 -12.82 -19.19
CA PRO A 78 -19.56 -14.12 -19.14
C PRO A 78 -20.73 -14.12 -18.14
N LEU A 79 -21.93 -14.52 -18.60
CA LEU A 79 -23.10 -14.69 -17.76
C LEU A 79 -23.74 -16.05 -17.97
N GLY A 80 -24.22 -16.66 -16.91
CA GLY A 80 -24.94 -17.93 -16.94
C GLY A 80 -26.39 -17.76 -17.43
N ARG A 81 -27.07 -18.90 -17.68
CA ARG A 81 -28.52 -18.89 -17.79
C ARG A 81 -29.15 -18.37 -16.49
N ASN A 82 -30.14 -17.51 -16.61
CA ASN A 82 -30.94 -17.04 -15.47
C ASN A 82 -32.41 -17.09 -15.82
N GLU A 83 -33.24 -17.61 -14.92
CA GLU A 83 -34.71 -17.61 -15.06
C GLU A 83 -35.32 -16.26 -14.70
N GLU A 84 -34.57 -15.47 -13.90
CA GLU A 84 -34.91 -14.07 -13.58
C GLU A 84 -34.23 -13.09 -14.54
N LEU A 85 -34.66 -11.83 -14.53
CA LEU A 85 -34.03 -10.77 -15.30
C LEU A 85 -32.66 -10.39 -14.71
N TYR A 86 -31.63 -10.36 -15.52
CA TYR A 86 -30.45 -9.59 -15.21
C TYR A 86 -30.80 -8.11 -15.14
N SER A 87 -30.29 -7.42 -14.15
CA SER A 87 -30.51 -5.99 -13.93
C SER A 87 -29.18 -5.29 -13.67
N VAL A 88 -28.80 -4.38 -14.54
CA VAL A 88 -27.54 -3.62 -14.45
C VAL A 88 -27.87 -2.13 -14.47
N LEU A 89 -27.33 -1.38 -13.51
CA LEU A 89 -27.41 0.08 -13.52
C LEU A 89 -26.34 0.66 -14.45
N PHE A 90 -26.74 1.55 -15.31
CA PHE A 90 -25.88 2.29 -16.23
C PHE A 90 -25.90 3.78 -15.85
N PRO A 91 -24.78 4.30 -15.25
CA PRO A 91 -24.69 5.69 -14.81
C PRO A 91 -24.17 6.63 -15.91
N GLY A 92 -24.36 6.32 -17.18
CA GLY A 92 -23.81 7.10 -18.28
C GLY A 92 -22.30 6.94 -18.51
N VAL A 93 -21.60 6.15 -17.68
CA VAL A 93 -20.14 6.00 -17.71
C VAL A 93 -19.74 4.72 -18.44
N VAL A 94 -18.78 4.84 -19.34
CA VAL A 94 -18.23 3.79 -20.20
C VAL A 94 -16.73 3.62 -19.98
N GLU A 95 -16.09 2.69 -20.69
CA GLU A 95 -14.62 2.60 -20.74
C GLU A 95 -14.02 3.94 -21.21
N GLY A 96 -12.80 4.26 -20.72
CA GLY A 96 -12.15 5.53 -21.01
C GLY A 96 -11.92 5.77 -22.49
N PHE A 97 -12.14 6.99 -22.92
CA PHE A 97 -11.91 7.45 -24.31
C PHE A 97 -11.44 8.91 -24.32
N LEU A 98 -10.81 9.33 -25.41
CA LEU A 98 -10.44 10.71 -25.67
C LEU A 98 -11.46 11.37 -26.57
N LEU A 99 -11.76 12.63 -26.31
CA LEU A 99 -12.53 13.47 -27.25
C LEU A 99 -11.62 13.93 -28.40
N PRO A 100 -12.19 14.26 -29.57
CA PRO A 100 -11.38 14.77 -30.69
C PRO A 100 -10.57 16.01 -30.32
N GLY A 101 -9.23 15.91 -30.47
CA GLY A 101 -8.30 16.99 -30.13
C GLY A 101 -7.92 17.10 -28.67
N GLU A 102 -8.38 16.19 -27.82
CA GLU A 102 -8.01 16.13 -26.41
C GLU A 102 -6.64 15.43 -26.26
N ASP A 103 -5.74 16.07 -25.49
CA ASP A 103 -4.45 15.53 -25.07
C ASP A 103 -4.31 15.76 -23.56
N VAL A 104 -4.24 14.68 -22.79
CA VAL A 104 -4.21 14.73 -21.33
C VAL A 104 -3.02 13.92 -20.79
N PRO A 105 -2.35 14.40 -19.72
CA PRO A 105 -1.16 13.75 -19.17
C PRO A 105 -1.49 12.54 -18.26
N PHE A 106 -2.71 12.06 -18.27
CA PHE A 106 -3.21 10.95 -17.45
C PHE A 106 -4.03 9.97 -18.29
N ARG A 107 -4.17 8.75 -17.79
CA ARG A 107 -5.02 7.73 -18.41
C ARG A 107 -6.46 7.89 -17.92
N ILE A 108 -7.40 8.04 -18.84
CA ILE A 108 -8.83 7.97 -18.55
C ILE A 108 -9.22 6.49 -18.57
N THR A 109 -9.65 5.94 -17.44
CA THR A 109 -10.08 4.53 -17.36
C THR A 109 -11.59 4.38 -17.44
N ARG A 110 -12.34 5.42 -17.03
CA ARG A 110 -13.78 5.54 -17.15
C ARG A 110 -14.17 6.97 -17.47
N ARG A 111 -15.15 7.15 -18.35
CA ARG A 111 -15.62 8.47 -18.74
C ARG A 111 -17.15 8.46 -18.97
N VAL A 112 -17.81 9.55 -18.59
CA VAL A 112 -19.22 9.76 -18.87
C VAL A 112 -19.42 10.07 -20.37
N LEU A 113 -20.50 9.58 -20.95
CA LEU A 113 -20.89 9.94 -22.30
C LEU A 113 -21.28 11.43 -22.34
N PRO A 114 -20.79 12.21 -23.31
CA PRO A 114 -21.27 13.57 -23.53
C PRO A 114 -22.76 13.61 -23.84
N ASP A 115 -23.36 14.80 -23.71
CA ASP A 115 -24.76 15.03 -24.13
C ASP A 115 -24.98 14.61 -25.57
N GLY A 116 -26.04 13.88 -25.84
CA GLY A 116 -26.35 13.38 -27.16
C GLY A 116 -27.33 12.24 -27.19
N VAL A 117 -27.68 11.81 -28.41
CA VAL A 117 -28.52 10.64 -28.64
C VAL A 117 -27.64 9.46 -29.04
N TYR A 118 -27.81 8.34 -28.36
CA TYR A 118 -27.03 7.12 -28.54
C TYR A 118 -27.94 5.95 -28.92
N THR A 119 -27.44 5.11 -29.81
CA THR A 119 -28.01 3.78 -30.03
C THR A 119 -27.31 2.79 -29.11
N TRP A 120 -28.05 2.24 -28.10
CA TRP A 120 -27.51 1.15 -27.32
C TRP A 120 -27.62 -0.18 -28.06
N LYS A 121 -26.63 -1.05 -27.88
CA LYS A 121 -26.57 -2.43 -28.40
C LYS A 121 -26.25 -3.37 -27.27
N ILE A 122 -27.11 -4.39 -27.09
CA ILE A 122 -26.84 -5.50 -26.18
C ILE A 122 -26.71 -6.75 -27.04
N THR A 123 -25.53 -7.35 -27.06
CA THR A 123 -25.19 -8.52 -27.83
C THR A 123 -24.87 -9.69 -26.91
N ALA A 124 -25.50 -10.83 -27.12
CA ALA A 124 -25.21 -12.09 -26.46
C ALA A 124 -24.62 -13.08 -27.48
N THR A 125 -23.46 -13.69 -27.15
CA THR A 125 -22.84 -14.72 -27.97
C THR A 125 -22.54 -15.94 -27.11
N THR A 126 -23.01 -17.11 -27.53
CA THR A 126 -22.73 -18.40 -26.90
C THR A 126 -21.36 -18.94 -27.34
N ASP A 127 -20.83 -19.92 -26.62
CA ASP A 127 -19.53 -20.54 -26.95
C ASP A 127 -19.57 -21.32 -28.28
N ASP A 128 -20.77 -21.77 -28.76
CA ASP A 128 -20.99 -22.41 -30.06
C ASP A 128 -21.23 -21.39 -31.19
N GLY A 129 -21.18 -20.07 -30.90
CA GLY A 129 -21.16 -18.99 -31.89
C GLY A 129 -22.54 -18.42 -32.24
N GLU A 130 -23.63 -18.85 -31.61
CA GLU A 130 -24.93 -18.19 -31.79
C GLU A 130 -24.85 -16.77 -31.21
N THR A 131 -25.29 -15.78 -32.01
CA THR A 131 -25.24 -14.36 -31.64
C THR A 131 -26.62 -13.72 -31.83
N VAL A 132 -27.07 -13.03 -30.78
CA VAL A 132 -28.30 -12.26 -30.80
C VAL A 132 -28.02 -10.85 -30.32
N THR A 133 -28.58 -9.83 -31.02
CA THR A 133 -28.39 -8.42 -30.70
C THR A 133 -29.76 -7.72 -30.59
N HIS A 134 -29.91 -6.93 -29.54
CA HIS A 134 -31.00 -5.98 -29.37
C HIS A 134 -30.48 -4.55 -29.32
N THR A 135 -31.25 -3.62 -29.87
CA THR A 135 -30.89 -2.20 -29.94
C THR A 135 -32.06 -1.31 -29.53
N GLY A 136 -31.75 -0.09 -29.12
CA GLY A 136 -32.71 0.95 -28.83
C GLY A 136 -32.02 2.30 -28.66
N ALA A 137 -32.75 3.33 -28.23
CA ALA A 137 -32.24 4.66 -28.07
C ALA A 137 -32.06 5.04 -26.61
N LEU A 138 -31.05 5.85 -26.31
CA LEU A 138 -30.78 6.53 -25.05
C LEU A 138 -30.42 7.98 -25.34
N THR A 139 -30.98 8.92 -24.60
CA THR A 139 -30.55 10.32 -24.61
C THR A 139 -29.81 10.62 -23.33
N VAL A 140 -28.65 11.26 -23.45
CA VAL A 140 -27.86 11.80 -22.34
C VAL A 140 -27.96 13.32 -22.36
N GLU A 141 -28.30 13.93 -21.25
CA GLU A 141 -28.48 15.38 -21.08
C GLU A 141 -27.83 15.85 -19.80
N ASN A 142 -27.25 17.05 -19.79
CA ASN A 142 -26.64 17.67 -18.60
C ASN A 142 -25.58 16.80 -17.91
N ALA A 143 -24.81 16.03 -18.67
CA ALA A 143 -23.74 15.20 -18.13
C ALA A 143 -22.61 16.05 -17.55
N ASP A 144 -22.13 15.73 -16.35
CA ASP A 144 -20.87 16.30 -15.83
C ASP A 144 -19.67 15.65 -16.51
N THR A 145 -19.21 16.26 -17.60
CA THR A 145 -18.10 15.76 -18.41
C THR A 145 -16.73 16.21 -17.92
N ARG A 146 -16.64 17.05 -16.86
CA ARG A 146 -15.38 17.47 -16.26
C ARG A 146 -14.72 16.29 -15.56
N LEU A 147 -13.53 15.91 -16.04
CA LEU A 147 -12.77 14.80 -15.47
C LEU A 147 -12.16 15.17 -14.10
N PRO A 148 -11.96 14.18 -13.19
CA PRO A 148 -11.19 14.35 -11.96
C PRO A 148 -9.69 14.36 -12.27
N GLU A 149 -9.20 15.47 -12.79
CA GLU A 149 -7.84 15.64 -13.30
C GLU A 149 -6.81 15.60 -12.18
N ILE A 150 -5.73 14.81 -12.37
CA ILE A 150 -4.56 14.73 -11.49
C ILE A 150 -3.34 15.32 -12.21
N THR A 151 -2.68 16.30 -11.59
CA THR A 151 -1.43 16.88 -12.11
C THR A 151 -0.35 16.90 -11.03
N GLY A 152 0.90 17.15 -11.43
CA GLY A 152 2.02 17.25 -10.50
C GLY A 152 2.31 15.95 -9.73
N PHE A 153 1.86 14.78 -10.24
CA PHE A 153 2.13 13.52 -9.61
C PHE A 153 3.63 13.24 -9.56
N SER A 154 4.17 13.05 -8.36
CA SER A 154 5.60 12.83 -8.16
C SER A 154 5.85 11.92 -6.97
N VAL A 155 6.81 11.01 -7.11
CA VAL A 155 7.30 10.09 -6.08
C VAL A 155 8.77 10.44 -5.81
N TYR A 156 9.12 10.75 -4.56
CA TYR A 156 10.49 11.13 -4.18
C TYR A 156 10.81 10.70 -2.74
N PRO A 157 12.01 10.10 -2.50
CA PRO A 157 13.02 9.69 -3.49
C PRO A 157 12.52 8.55 -4.39
N LYS A 158 13.22 8.27 -5.49
CA LYS A 158 12.91 7.14 -6.40
C LYS A 158 13.38 5.79 -5.88
N GLU A 159 14.25 5.81 -4.91
CA GLU A 159 14.73 4.66 -4.17
C GLU A 159 14.60 4.98 -2.69
N PHE A 160 13.98 4.09 -1.91
CA PHE A 160 13.88 4.24 -0.47
C PHE A 160 14.11 2.90 0.24
N SER A 161 14.56 2.98 1.49
CA SER A 161 14.95 1.84 2.30
C SER A 161 14.18 1.81 3.62
N PRO A 162 12.95 1.32 3.64
CA PRO A 162 12.14 1.24 4.86
C PRO A 162 12.73 0.23 5.85
N ASN A 163 13.66 0.69 6.70
CA ASN A 163 14.36 -0.14 7.68
C ASN A 163 14.70 0.61 8.98
N GLN A 164 14.20 1.84 9.13
CA GLN A 164 14.40 2.69 10.32
C GLN A 164 15.88 2.96 10.64
N ASP A 165 16.75 3.01 9.63
CA ASP A 165 18.16 3.34 9.83
C ASP A 165 18.45 4.86 9.75
N GLY A 166 17.41 5.69 9.58
CA GLY A 166 17.49 7.15 9.49
C GLY A 166 17.92 7.65 8.10
N ILE A 167 17.95 6.79 7.08
CA ILE A 167 18.42 7.14 5.73
C ILE A 167 17.42 6.65 4.70
N ASP A 168 16.76 7.61 4.03
CA ASP A 168 15.77 7.32 2.99
C ASP A 168 14.69 6.31 3.45
N ASP A 169 14.32 6.32 4.74
CA ASP A 169 13.30 5.45 5.34
C ASP A 169 11.88 5.76 4.87
N ARG A 170 11.69 6.91 4.23
CA ARG A 170 10.37 7.40 3.83
C ARG A 170 10.38 7.91 2.41
N VAL A 171 9.25 7.73 1.74
CA VAL A 171 8.98 8.29 0.41
C VAL A 171 7.80 9.24 0.51
N THR A 172 7.94 10.41 -0.13
CA THR A 172 6.86 11.38 -0.24
C THR A 172 6.27 11.33 -1.64
N ILE A 173 4.94 11.23 -1.71
CA ILE A 173 4.19 11.25 -2.97
C ILE A 173 3.29 12.48 -2.94
N ASN A 174 3.37 13.29 -3.99
CA ASN A 174 2.58 14.50 -4.11
C ASN A 174 1.76 14.47 -5.38
N LEU A 175 0.59 15.10 -5.33
CA LEU A 175 -0.26 15.36 -6.49
C LEU A 175 -1.14 16.59 -6.25
N PHE A 176 -1.68 17.15 -7.33
CA PHE A 176 -2.73 18.16 -7.27
C PHE A 176 -3.99 17.61 -7.95
N LEU A 177 -5.12 17.64 -7.22
CA LEU A 177 -6.42 17.24 -7.68
C LEU A 177 -7.23 18.49 -8.08
N HIS A 178 -7.77 18.51 -9.30
CA HIS A 178 -8.46 19.68 -9.85
C HIS A 178 -9.98 19.70 -9.64
N LYS A 179 -10.55 18.72 -8.93
CA LYS A 179 -11.99 18.58 -8.69
C LYS A 179 -12.17 17.74 -7.42
N ASP A 180 -13.19 18.04 -6.63
CA ASP A 180 -13.64 17.14 -5.56
C ASP A 180 -14.01 15.77 -6.15
N VAL A 181 -13.60 14.71 -5.46
CA VAL A 181 -13.81 13.32 -5.89
C VAL A 181 -14.52 12.52 -4.80
N GLU A 182 -15.10 11.40 -5.16
CA GLU A 182 -15.66 10.46 -4.20
C GLU A 182 -14.53 9.61 -3.57
N GLU A 183 -13.49 9.33 -4.37
CA GLU A 183 -12.37 8.51 -3.93
C GLU A 183 -11.07 8.94 -4.63
N LEU A 184 -10.04 9.25 -3.84
CA LEU A 184 -8.65 9.36 -4.25
C LEU A 184 -7.88 8.23 -3.58
N THR A 185 -7.20 7.41 -4.37
CA THR A 185 -6.45 6.26 -3.85
C THR A 185 -5.04 6.25 -4.42
N VAL A 186 -4.04 6.15 -3.53
CA VAL A 186 -2.64 5.90 -3.91
C VAL A 186 -2.22 4.52 -3.46
N TYR A 187 -1.56 3.78 -4.33
CA TYR A 187 -1.09 2.44 -4.05
C TYR A 187 0.08 2.07 -4.96
N MET A 188 0.82 1.05 -4.59
CA MET A 188 1.83 0.46 -5.46
C MET A 188 1.53 -1.01 -5.73
N LEU A 189 1.94 -1.48 -6.90
CA LEU A 189 1.87 -2.87 -7.30
C LEU A 189 3.28 -3.44 -7.41
N ASP A 190 3.47 -4.62 -6.83
CA ASP A 190 4.66 -5.43 -7.05
C ASP A 190 4.59 -6.20 -8.39
N LYS A 191 5.64 -6.96 -8.69
CA LYS A 191 5.73 -7.77 -9.93
C LYS A 191 4.69 -8.90 -9.99
N GLU A 192 4.23 -9.36 -8.84
CA GLU A 192 3.20 -10.37 -8.66
C GLU A 192 1.79 -9.79 -8.75
N GLY A 193 1.66 -8.45 -8.79
CA GLY A 193 0.39 -7.73 -8.84
C GLY A 193 -0.28 -7.56 -7.47
N VAL A 194 0.46 -7.74 -6.37
CA VAL A 194 -0.03 -7.46 -5.02
C VAL A 194 -0.10 -5.95 -4.82
N ARG A 195 -1.24 -5.49 -4.29
CA ARG A 195 -1.50 -4.07 -4.05
C ARG A 195 -1.15 -3.69 -2.63
N HIS A 196 -0.25 -2.71 -2.50
CA HIS A 196 0.13 -2.09 -1.23
C HIS A 196 -0.48 -0.69 -1.18
N HIS A 197 -1.43 -0.48 -0.28
CA HIS A 197 -2.10 0.82 -0.11
C HIS A 197 -1.19 1.80 0.60
N ILE A 198 -1.18 3.06 0.13
CA ILE A 198 -0.44 4.17 0.72
C ILE A 198 -1.44 5.16 1.29
N PRO A 199 -1.49 5.33 2.61
CA PRO A 199 -2.43 6.26 3.25
C PRO A 199 -2.05 7.72 3.00
N GLU A 200 -3.05 8.57 2.89
CA GLU A 200 -2.86 10.03 2.79
C GLU A 200 -2.50 10.65 4.15
N ASP A 201 -1.67 11.69 4.14
CA ASP A 201 -1.42 12.52 5.32
C ASP A 201 -2.59 13.50 5.53
N GLU A 202 -3.50 13.14 6.41
CA GLU A 202 -4.74 13.88 6.70
C GLU A 202 -4.53 15.28 7.30
N ARG A 203 -3.30 15.65 7.63
CA ARG A 203 -3.02 16.90 8.38
C ARG A 203 -3.03 18.17 7.52
N ARG A 204 -3.08 18.07 6.19
CA ARG A 204 -2.90 19.23 5.31
C ARG A 204 -4.14 19.60 4.49
N THR A 205 -4.78 18.64 3.87
CA THR A 205 -5.93 18.83 2.98
C THR A 205 -7.01 17.84 3.37
N PRO A 206 -8.31 18.23 3.40
CA PRO A 206 -9.38 17.26 3.58
C PRO A 206 -9.33 16.21 2.47
N LEU A 207 -9.54 14.94 2.85
CA LEU A 207 -9.56 13.82 1.91
C LEU A 207 -10.52 14.09 0.74
N ASN A 208 -10.12 13.68 -0.45
CA ASN A 208 -10.92 13.71 -1.67
C ASN A 208 -11.38 15.10 -2.15
N THR A 209 -10.83 16.20 -1.61
CA THR A 209 -11.17 17.56 -2.05
C THR A 209 -10.19 18.09 -3.09
N GLU A 210 -10.61 19.08 -3.88
CA GLU A 210 -9.72 19.81 -4.78
C GLU A 210 -8.55 20.43 -4.00
N GLY A 211 -7.31 20.26 -4.50
CA GLY A 211 -6.11 20.81 -3.88
C GLY A 211 -4.88 19.89 -3.92
N PHE A 212 -3.89 20.28 -3.11
CA PHE A 212 -2.66 19.48 -2.96
C PHE A 212 -2.86 18.35 -1.96
N HIS A 213 -2.50 17.15 -2.38
CA HIS A 213 -2.47 15.94 -1.57
C HIS A 213 -1.04 15.43 -1.43
N THR A 214 -0.71 15.02 -0.21
CA THR A 214 0.62 14.49 0.12
C THR A 214 0.45 13.16 0.85
N PHE A 215 1.23 12.18 0.44
CA PHE A 215 1.29 10.86 1.04
C PHE A 215 2.72 10.65 1.52
N ASP A 216 2.89 10.32 2.79
CA ASP A 216 4.16 10.04 3.43
C ASP A 216 4.19 8.57 3.86
N TYR A 217 5.01 7.78 3.19
CA TYR A 217 4.99 6.33 3.34
C TYR A 217 6.36 5.78 3.79
N ASP A 218 6.32 4.97 4.83
CA ASP A 218 7.46 4.35 5.49
C ASP A 218 7.52 2.82 5.30
N GLY A 219 6.74 2.26 4.39
CA GLY A 219 6.59 0.81 4.25
C GLY A 219 5.66 0.18 5.29
N GLY A 220 5.04 0.96 6.18
CA GLY A 220 4.19 0.49 7.27
C GLY A 220 4.96 0.13 8.55
N ILE A 221 6.27 0.37 8.60
CA ILE A 221 7.14 -0.02 9.73
C ILE A 221 6.77 0.72 11.01
N ASP A 222 6.46 2.01 10.95
CA ASP A 222 6.06 2.81 12.12
C ASP A 222 4.75 2.29 12.75
N ALA A 223 3.90 1.64 11.96
CA ALA A 223 2.72 0.92 12.43
C ALA A 223 3.01 -0.54 12.87
N GLY A 224 4.26 -0.97 12.85
CA GLY A 224 4.69 -2.31 13.23
C GLY A 224 4.48 -3.39 12.18
N ALA A 225 4.18 -3.01 10.93
CA ALA A 225 4.07 -3.96 9.83
C ALA A 225 5.45 -4.31 9.24
N GLU A 226 5.54 -5.46 8.58
CA GLU A 226 6.68 -5.77 7.71
C GLU A 226 6.52 -4.97 6.41
N PRO A 227 7.57 -4.27 5.94
CA PRO A 227 7.51 -3.54 4.69
C PRO A 227 7.40 -4.50 3.50
N PRO A 228 6.93 -4.01 2.34
CA PRO A 228 6.94 -4.77 1.10
C PRO A 228 8.36 -5.23 0.73
N PRO A 229 8.51 -6.37 0.03
CA PRO A 229 9.82 -6.89 -0.36
C PRO A 229 10.65 -5.92 -1.23
N ASN A 230 11.97 -6.05 -1.20
CA ASN A 230 12.86 -5.32 -2.11
C ASN A 230 12.47 -5.55 -3.57
N GLY A 231 12.45 -4.49 -4.37
CA GLY A 231 12.12 -4.57 -5.79
C GLY A 231 11.65 -3.27 -6.40
N GLU A 232 11.29 -3.35 -7.68
CA GLU A 232 10.70 -2.25 -8.42
C GLU A 232 9.18 -2.31 -8.33
N TYR A 233 8.56 -1.17 -8.07
CA TYR A 233 7.12 -0.99 -7.94
C TYR A 233 6.63 0.08 -8.90
N THR A 234 5.43 -0.12 -9.44
CA THR A 234 4.69 0.95 -10.08
C THR A 234 3.75 1.58 -9.05
N VAL A 235 3.89 2.87 -8.82
CA VAL A 235 3.02 3.66 -7.95
C VAL A 235 1.88 4.24 -8.79
N TYR A 236 0.66 4.08 -8.33
CA TYR A 236 -0.57 4.52 -8.96
C TYR A 236 -1.26 5.56 -8.09
N ALA A 237 -1.75 6.63 -8.71
CA ALA A 237 -2.77 7.47 -8.11
C ALA A 237 -4.03 7.43 -9.00
N GLU A 238 -5.14 7.08 -8.41
CA GLU A 238 -6.45 6.93 -9.07
C GLU A 238 -7.47 7.83 -8.39
N ALA A 239 -8.17 8.63 -9.17
CA ALA A 239 -9.26 9.47 -8.70
C ALA A 239 -10.58 9.08 -9.38
N ARG A 240 -11.66 8.94 -8.58
CA ARG A 240 -13.02 8.64 -9.02
C ARG A 240 -13.98 9.71 -8.52
N ASP A 241 -14.65 10.40 -9.42
CA ASP A 241 -15.66 11.40 -9.07
C ASP A 241 -17.04 10.79 -8.76
N ALA A 242 -17.98 11.63 -8.34
CA ALA A 242 -19.33 11.21 -7.96
C ALA A 242 -20.15 10.64 -9.14
N VAL A 243 -19.83 11.03 -10.39
CA VAL A 243 -20.49 10.46 -11.58
C VAL A 243 -19.95 9.06 -11.88
N GLY A 244 -18.72 8.76 -11.42
CA GLY A 244 -18.01 7.50 -11.64
C GLY A 244 -16.96 7.58 -12.74
N GLN A 245 -16.61 8.76 -13.23
CA GLN A 245 -15.46 8.95 -14.10
C GLN A 245 -14.18 8.65 -13.32
N ARG A 246 -13.17 8.11 -14.00
CA ARG A 246 -11.95 7.63 -13.33
C ARG A 246 -10.72 7.93 -14.15
N VAL A 247 -9.74 8.57 -13.52
CA VAL A 247 -8.43 8.84 -14.10
C VAL A 247 -7.33 8.18 -13.29
N LEU A 248 -6.20 7.94 -13.92
CA LEU A 248 -5.07 7.21 -13.38
C LEU A 248 -3.77 7.84 -13.86
N VAL A 249 -2.86 8.10 -12.92
CA VAL A 249 -1.46 8.46 -13.20
C VAL A 249 -0.53 7.42 -12.57
N THR A 250 0.67 7.29 -13.10
CA THR A 250 1.65 6.31 -12.62
C THR A 250 3.05 6.90 -12.54
N ASP A 251 3.84 6.38 -11.60
CA ASP A 251 5.26 6.65 -11.44
C ASP A 251 5.96 5.39 -10.92
N THR A 252 7.27 5.42 -10.79
CA THR A 252 8.06 4.27 -10.34
C THR A 252 8.72 4.53 -8.99
N LEU A 253 8.93 3.46 -8.22
CA LEU A 253 9.62 3.45 -6.95
C LEU A 253 10.41 2.16 -6.80
N THR A 254 11.62 2.24 -6.26
CA THR A 254 12.45 1.07 -5.94
C THR A 254 12.60 0.96 -4.42
N LEU A 255 12.30 -0.20 -3.86
CA LEU A 255 12.56 -0.53 -2.46
C LEU A 255 13.87 -1.32 -2.36
N VAL A 256 14.75 -0.85 -1.48
CA VAL A 256 16.04 -1.51 -1.19
C VAL A 256 16.20 -1.66 0.32
N ASN A 257 16.86 -2.70 0.77
CA ASN A 257 17.14 -2.97 2.19
C ASN A 257 15.90 -2.87 3.11
N ALA A 258 14.72 -3.16 2.56
CA ALA A 258 13.48 -3.15 3.30
C ALA A 258 13.47 -4.26 4.36
N GLY A 259 12.99 -3.95 5.56
CA GLY A 259 12.81 -4.92 6.62
C GLY A 259 12.81 -4.27 8.00
N ARG A 260 12.13 -4.90 8.94
CA ARG A 260 12.04 -4.41 10.30
C ARG A 260 13.30 -4.78 11.08
N PRO A 261 14.06 -3.82 11.64
CA PRO A 261 15.22 -4.12 12.46
C PRO A 261 14.81 -4.73 13.80
N MET A 262 15.44 -5.85 14.19
CA MET A 262 15.27 -6.47 15.50
C MET A 262 16.63 -6.79 16.11
N ALA A 263 16.88 -6.27 17.30
CA ALA A 263 18.15 -6.50 18.01
C ALA A 263 17.92 -6.68 19.50
N TYR A 264 18.76 -7.50 20.12
CA TYR A 264 18.67 -7.81 21.54
C TYR A 264 20.03 -7.82 22.22
N ILE A 265 20.04 -7.49 23.52
CA ILE A 265 21.16 -7.87 24.39
C ILE A 265 21.01 -9.36 24.67
N LEU A 266 21.97 -10.15 24.22
CA LEU A 266 21.92 -11.61 24.26
C LEU A 266 21.71 -12.11 25.70
N ASN A 267 20.73 -13.00 25.91
CA ASN A 267 20.28 -13.53 27.18
C ASN A 267 19.78 -12.48 28.21
N GLY A 268 19.78 -11.20 27.86
CA GLY A 268 19.51 -10.13 28.82
C GLY A 268 20.60 -10.05 29.91
N GLU A 269 21.86 -10.31 29.60
CA GLU A 269 22.96 -10.39 30.54
C GLU A 269 24.07 -9.38 30.22
N MET A 270 24.66 -8.83 31.29
CA MET A 270 25.83 -7.95 31.25
C MET A 270 26.82 -8.36 32.32
N THR A 271 28.10 -8.47 31.98
CA THR A 271 29.17 -8.55 32.99
C THR A 271 29.60 -7.14 33.36
N LEU A 272 29.57 -6.79 34.65
CA LEU A 272 29.95 -5.47 35.16
C LEU A 272 31.01 -5.66 36.25
N LYS A 273 32.21 -5.04 36.10
CA LYS A 273 33.34 -5.22 37.00
C LYS A 273 34.24 -3.98 37.06
N PRO A 274 34.87 -3.69 38.23
CA PRO A 274 34.55 -4.26 39.55
C PRO A 274 33.26 -3.71 40.12
N THR A 275 32.65 -4.36 41.11
CA THR A 275 31.40 -3.92 41.77
C THR A 275 31.67 -3.13 43.06
N THR A 276 32.94 -3.03 43.49
CA THR A 276 33.38 -2.14 44.57
C THR A 276 34.56 -1.33 44.08
N LEU A 277 34.48 -0.03 44.16
CA LEU A 277 35.36 0.95 43.55
C LEU A 277 35.69 2.08 44.54
N VAL A 278 36.82 2.76 44.28
CA VAL A 278 37.10 4.07 44.86
C VAL A 278 37.21 5.12 43.75
N ILE A 279 37.17 6.40 44.11
CA ILE A 279 37.41 7.48 43.13
C ILE A 279 38.74 7.24 42.42
N SER A 280 38.76 7.43 41.09
CA SER A 280 39.83 7.13 40.12
C SER A 280 39.80 5.72 39.56
N ASP A 281 39.07 4.79 40.13
CA ASP A 281 38.87 3.46 39.54
C ASP A 281 38.00 3.52 38.30
N THR A 282 38.03 2.46 37.53
CA THR A 282 37.28 2.33 36.27
C THR A 282 36.30 1.16 36.34
N LEU A 283 35.03 1.45 36.16
CA LEU A 283 33.95 0.47 36.01
C LEU A 283 33.83 0.06 34.54
N CYS A 284 33.94 -1.22 34.26
CA CYS A 284 33.81 -1.73 32.88
C CYS A 284 32.67 -2.75 32.75
N PHE A 285 32.03 -2.73 31.62
CA PHE A 285 31.02 -3.75 31.27
C PHE A 285 31.39 -4.50 29.99
N THR A 286 30.82 -5.68 29.85
CA THR A 286 30.86 -6.48 28.62
C THR A 286 29.48 -7.13 28.45
N LEU A 287 28.93 -7.02 27.24
CA LEU A 287 27.72 -7.71 26.82
C LEU A 287 27.78 -8.04 25.33
N THR A 288 26.86 -8.87 24.86
CA THR A 288 26.74 -9.20 23.43
C THR A 288 25.42 -8.68 22.87
N VAL A 289 25.47 -8.00 21.74
CA VAL A 289 24.30 -7.63 20.95
C VAL A 289 24.13 -8.62 19.80
N GLU A 290 22.91 -9.06 19.58
CA GLU A 290 22.50 -9.89 18.46
C GLU A 290 21.57 -9.12 17.55
N ASN A 291 21.88 -9.11 16.24
CA ASN A 291 20.96 -8.72 15.20
C ASN A 291 20.13 -9.95 14.81
N ASP A 292 18.85 -9.99 15.22
CA ASP A 292 17.92 -11.10 14.94
C ASP A 292 16.98 -10.78 13.77
N SER A 293 17.44 -9.94 12.85
CA SER A 293 16.65 -9.53 11.68
C SER A 293 17.38 -9.76 10.36
N GLY A 294 16.65 -9.75 9.27
CA GLY A 294 17.19 -9.79 7.91
C GLY A 294 17.75 -8.45 7.42
N THR A 295 17.71 -7.39 8.26
CA THR A 295 18.17 -6.04 7.93
C THR A 295 19.53 -5.74 8.55
N TYR A 296 20.22 -4.78 7.96
CA TYR A 296 21.45 -4.22 8.52
C TYR A 296 21.10 -3.20 9.61
N LEU A 297 21.77 -3.29 10.78
CA LEU A 297 21.58 -2.33 11.87
C LEU A 297 22.65 -1.25 11.80
N ARG A 298 22.25 -0.02 11.51
CA ARG A 298 23.16 1.13 11.47
C ARG A 298 23.70 1.44 12.85
N THR A 299 24.99 1.73 12.95
CA THR A 299 25.64 2.13 14.20
C THR A 299 26.76 3.12 13.96
N THR A 300 27.06 3.91 15.00
CA THR A 300 28.18 4.85 15.01
C THR A 300 28.79 4.89 16.40
N GLY A 301 29.99 5.47 16.53
CA GLY A 301 30.71 5.56 17.81
C GLY A 301 29.99 6.43 18.86
N PRO A 302 30.58 6.50 20.07
CA PRO A 302 31.91 5.98 20.47
C PRO A 302 32.02 4.47 20.32
N TRP A 303 33.16 4.01 19.85
CA TRP A 303 33.34 2.59 19.56
C TRP A 303 33.62 1.77 20.83
N PRO A 304 33.29 0.47 20.86
CA PRO A 304 33.63 -0.44 21.95
C PRO A 304 35.10 -0.34 22.35
N GLY A 305 35.37 -0.32 23.67
CA GLY A 305 36.67 -0.08 24.25
C GLY A 305 36.96 1.37 24.63
N SER A 306 36.10 2.33 24.26
CA SER A 306 36.19 3.71 24.72
C SER A 306 35.87 3.82 26.22
N THR A 307 36.52 4.78 26.92
CA THR A 307 36.32 5.06 28.35
C THR A 307 35.77 6.48 28.49
N TYR A 308 34.65 6.62 29.19
CA TYR A 308 34.11 7.89 29.64
C TYR A 308 34.64 8.25 31.02
N ARG A 309 34.58 9.52 31.37
CA ARG A 309 34.62 9.98 32.75
C ARG A 309 33.21 10.02 33.31
N SER A 310 33.00 9.80 34.61
CA SER A 310 31.66 9.82 35.22
C SER A 310 30.95 11.17 35.15
N ASP A 311 31.70 12.28 34.95
CA ASP A 311 31.18 13.64 34.73
C ASP A 311 30.90 13.98 33.26
N GLU A 312 31.09 13.03 32.35
CA GLU A 312 30.84 13.18 30.89
C GLU A 312 29.59 12.43 30.44
N ASN A 313 29.30 12.57 29.16
CA ASN A 313 28.31 11.77 28.45
C ASN A 313 28.77 11.55 27.00
N PHE A 314 27.98 10.81 26.21
CA PHE A 314 28.33 10.43 24.84
C PHE A 314 28.70 11.62 23.91
N ASN A 315 28.23 12.84 24.21
CA ASN A 315 28.59 14.03 23.43
C ASN A 315 30.03 14.48 23.68
N ALA A 316 30.63 14.16 24.84
CA ALA A 316 31.98 14.57 25.18
C ALA A 316 33.06 13.95 24.27
N LEU A 317 32.75 12.79 23.66
CA LEU A 317 33.63 12.11 22.72
C LEU A 317 33.42 12.50 21.27
N GLY A 318 32.64 13.58 21.01
CA GLY A 318 32.42 14.13 19.66
C GLY A 318 31.34 13.44 18.88
N TYR A 319 30.44 12.71 19.56
CA TYR A 319 29.28 12.06 18.95
C TYR A 319 27.99 12.75 19.41
N ALA A 320 26.95 12.68 18.60
CA ALA A 320 25.61 13.16 18.88
C ALA A 320 24.58 12.05 18.69
N GLU A 321 23.36 12.27 19.14
CA GLU A 321 22.21 11.43 18.77
C GLU A 321 21.99 11.51 17.27
N GLU A 322 21.75 10.38 16.65
CA GLU A 322 21.46 10.27 15.23
C GLU A 322 20.28 9.30 15.02
N SER A 323 19.23 9.78 14.39
CA SER A 323 18.04 8.97 14.10
C SER A 323 18.40 7.66 13.39
N GLY A 324 17.84 6.54 13.83
CA GLY A 324 18.03 5.22 13.26
C GLY A 324 19.33 4.51 13.65
N VAL A 325 20.15 5.09 14.53
CA VAL A 325 21.40 4.49 15.00
C VAL A 325 21.15 3.59 16.20
N PHE A 326 21.73 2.38 16.18
CA PHE A 326 21.76 1.48 17.33
C PHE A 326 22.99 1.72 18.18
N ARG A 327 22.80 1.86 19.51
CA ARG A 327 23.87 1.95 20.51
C ARG A 327 23.53 1.17 21.77
N VAL A 328 24.57 0.61 22.39
CA VAL A 328 24.48 0.11 23.77
C VAL A 328 24.66 1.29 24.71
N GLY A 329 23.75 1.42 25.66
CA GLY A 329 23.82 2.40 26.74
C GLY A 329 24.16 1.76 28.09
N LEU A 330 24.88 2.50 28.95
CA LEU A 330 25.02 2.23 30.38
C LEU A 330 24.39 3.40 31.16
N ASP A 331 23.54 3.09 32.12
CA ASP A 331 22.81 4.05 32.94
C ASP A 331 22.86 3.66 34.43
N PHE A 332 22.47 4.57 35.32
CA PHE A 332 22.51 4.34 36.77
C PHE A 332 21.43 5.14 37.52
N ASP A 333 21.12 4.73 38.75
CA ASP A 333 20.00 5.23 39.59
C ASP A 333 19.87 6.75 39.69
N THR A 334 20.98 7.48 39.71
CA THR A 334 20.99 8.93 39.96
C THR A 334 21.31 9.74 38.72
N SER A 335 21.35 9.11 37.56
CA SER A 335 21.52 9.80 36.29
C SER A 335 20.38 10.74 35.99
N LEU A 336 20.69 11.96 35.57
CA LEU A 336 19.71 12.95 35.12
C LEU A 336 19.40 12.81 33.61
N ARG A 337 20.19 12.02 32.90
CA ARG A 337 20.08 11.79 31.48
C ARG A 337 19.87 10.31 31.21
N ASN A 338 18.92 9.98 30.37
CA ASN A 338 18.67 8.59 29.99
C ASN A 338 19.86 8.04 29.20
N TYR A 339 20.48 7.00 29.72
CA TYR A 339 21.68 6.37 29.15
C TYR A 339 22.80 7.38 28.78
N PRO A 340 23.46 8.00 29.78
CA PRO A 340 24.45 9.03 29.52
C PRO A 340 25.69 8.50 28.78
N PHE A 341 26.03 7.25 28.98
CA PHE A 341 27.16 6.60 28.35
C PHE A 341 26.66 5.66 27.25
N ARG A 342 27.13 5.85 26.01
CA ARG A 342 26.67 5.08 24.85
C ARG A 342 27.84 4.63 23.99
N TRP A 343 27.76 3.41 23.46
CA TRP A 343 28.77 2.81 22.56
C TRP A 343 28.06 2.24 21.33
N GLY A 344 28.75 2.28 20.18
CA GLY A 344 28.32 1.57 18.98
C GLY A 344 28.24 0.05 19.20
N ILE A 345 27.40 -0.61 18.42
CA ILE A 345 27.12 -2.05 18.57
C ILE A 345 28.15 -2.96 17.85
N GLY A 346 29.40 -2.53 17.73
CA GLY A 346 30.47 -3.31 17.12
C GLY A 346 31.66 -2.46 16.75
N ARG A 347 32.73 -3.09 16.25
CA ARG A 347 33.98 -2.46 15.86
C ARG A 347 34.10 -2.38 14.34
N PRO A 348 34.37 -1.18 13.77
CA PRO A 348 34.62 -1.02 12.34
C PRO A 348 35.68 -1.99 11.80
N GLY A 349 35.36 -2.69 10.72
CA GLY A 349 36.23 -3.63 10.05
C GLY A 349 36.48 -4.95 10.77
N VAL A 350 35.82 -5.19 11.92
CA VAL A 350 35.88 -6.46 12.68
C VAL A 350 34.49 -7.09 12.71
N ASP A 351 33.57 -6.45 13.42
CA ASP A 351 32.19 -6.91 13.59
C ASP A 351 31.25 -6.23 12.58
N LEU A 352 31.65 -5.04 12.09
CA LEU A 352 30.82 -4.17 11.25
C LEU A 352 31.30 -4.17 9.81
N VAL A 353 30.34 -4.03 8.89
CA VAL A 353 30.56 -3.78 7.46
C VAL A 353 30.28 -2.32 7.13
N GLN A 354 30.98 -1.78 6.15
CA GLN A 354 30.76 -0.43 5.67
C GLN A 354 29.89 -0.45 4.41
N ILE A 355 28.77 0.29 4.45
CA ILE A 355 27.92 0.51 3.28
C ILE A 355 27.86 2.04 3.07
N GLY A 356 28.37 2.48 1.92
CA GLY A 356 28.55 3.92 1.68
C GLY A 356 29.50 4.54 2.71
N LYS A 357 29.02 5.53 3.46
CA LYS A 357 29.77 6.21 4.53
C LYS A 357 29.44 5.71 5.95
N TYR A 358 28.53 4.75 6.07
CA TYR A 358 27.99 4.29 7.35
C TYR A 358 28.46 2.89 7.71
N TRP A 359 28.40 2.57 9.00
CA TRP A 359 28.76 1.26 9.55
C TRP A 359 27.51 0.53 10.02
N TYR A 360 27.48 -0.78 9.76
CA TYR A 360 26.33 -1.63 10.03
C TYR A 360 26.74 -2.96 10.66
N LEU A 361 25.96 -3.43 11.63
CA LEU A 361 26.01 -4.82 12.08
C LEU A 361 25.20 -5.66 11.09
N PRO A 362 25.81 -6.66 10.43
CA PRO A 362 25.14 -7.45 9.41
C PRO A 362 23.92 -8.23 9.94
N PRO A 363 22.99 -8.63 9.04
CA PRO A 363 21.90 -9.53 9.38
C PRO A 363 22.38 -10.80 10.10
N PHE A 364 21.61 -11.25 11.11
CA PHE A 364 21.84 -12.49 11.86
C PHE A 364 23.24 -12.63 12.44
N SER A 365 23.89 -11.52 12.78
CA SER A 365 25.22 -11.48 13.35
C SER A 365 25.22 -11.00 14.80
N ARG A 366 26.34 -11.22 15.48
CA ARG A 366 26.56 -10.83 16.87
C ARG A 366 27.82 -10.01 17.00
N SER A 367 27.85 -9.13 18.00
CA SER A 367 29.06 -8.40 18.38
C SER A 367 29.16 -8.30 19.89
N GLU A 368 30.37 -8.45 20.41
CA GLU A 368 30.72 -8.21 21.81
C GLU A 368 31.08 -6.74 22.02
N ILE A 369 30.37 -6.07 22.92
CA ILE A 369 30.56 -4.67 23.25
C ILE A 369 31.15 -4.55 24.65
N THR A 370 32.29 -3.85 24.74
CA THR A 370 32.91 -3.47 25.98
C THR A 370 32.95 -1.95 26.10
N GLY A 371 32.70 -1.44 27.29
CA GLY A 371 32.81 -0.02 27.57
C GLY A 371 33.17 0.22 29.03
N CYS A 372 33.79 1.36 29.31
CA CYS A 372 34.26 1.67 30.65
C CYS A 372 33.84 3.11 31.05
N VAL A 373 33.68 3.34 32.36
CA VAL A 373 33.47 4.65 32.97
C VAL A 373 34.44 4.81 34.12
N GLN A 374 35.35 5.80 34.02
CA GLN A 374 36.26 6.19 35.10
C GLN A 374 35.47 7.05 36.11
N ILE A 375 35.45 6.65 37.36
CA ILE A 375 34.80 7.38 38.45
C ILE A 375 35.68 8.55 38.87
N VAL A 376 35.28 9.77 38.55
CA VAL A 376 36.07 10.97 38.82
C VAL A 376 35.52 11.83 39.96
N GLU A 377 34.31 11.57 40.35
CA GLU A 377 33.62 12.29 41.45
C GLU A 377 32.71 11.34 42.22
N MET A 378 32.44 11.63 43.47
CA MET A 378 31.51 10.88 44.31
C MET A 378 30.10 11.05 43.81
N PRO A 379 29.38 9.96 43.52
CA PRO A 379 27.96 10.04 43.24
C PRO A 379 27.18 10.42 44.53
N PRO A 380 25.90 10.84 44.41
CA PRO A 380 25.08 11.21 45.57
C PRO A 380 24.86 10.07 46.59
N ARG A 381 25.15 8.85 46.24
CA ARG A 381 25.04 7.63 47.08
C ARG A 381 26.24 6.74 46.89
N VAL A 382 26.63 6.05 47.95
CA VAL A 382 27.72 5.04 47.90
C VAL A 382 27.33 3.82 47.06
N SER A 383 26.06 3.40 47.21
CA SER A 383 25.51 2.21 46.49
C SER A 383 24.55 2.65 45.41
N LEU A 384 24.80 2.24 44.18
CA LEU A 384 24.01 2.57 43.00
C LEU A 384 23.75 1.31 42.15
N TYR A 385 22.58 1.21 41.57
CA TYR A 385 22.36 0.23 40.51
C TYR A 385 22.79 0.81 39.18
N PHE A 386 23.57 0.01 38.43
CA PHE A 386 23.90 0.25 37.04
C PHE A 386 23.23 -0.83 36.18
N TRP A 387 22.74 -0.44 35.02
CA TRP A 387 22.10 -1.33 34.05
C TRP A 387 22.48 -0.96 32.63
N SER A 388 22.40 -1.93 31.71
CA SER A 388 22.55 -1.68 30.28
C SER A 388 21.22 -1.47 29.57
N GLY A 389 21.28 -0.97 28.35
CA GLY A 389 20.17 -0.92 27.41
C GLY A 389 20.66 -0.91 25.97
N LEU A 390 19.78 -1.35 25.06
CA LEU A 390 20.01 -1.22 23.63
C LEU A 390 19.04 -0.18 23.08
N ILE A 391 19.61 0.88 22.52
CA ILE A 391 18.89 2.09 22.09
C ILE A 391 18.86 2.08 20.57
N HIS A 392 17.68 2.24 19.99
CA HIS A 392 17.48 2.62 18.60
C HIS A 392 17.10 4.11 18.60
N GLU A 393 18.05 4.98 18.29
CA GLU A 393 17.94 6.43 18.51
C GLU A 393 16.83 7.05 17.66
N ASP A 394 16.01 7.89 18.29
CA ASP A 394 14.80 8.51 17.74
C ASP A 394 13.70 7.54 17.25
N VAL A 395 13.85 6.24 17.51
CA VAL A 395 12.87 5.20 17.20
C VAL A 395 12.30 4.62 18.48
N GLU A 396 13.07 3.82 19.21
CA GLU A 396 12.61 3.18 20.45
C GLU A 396 13.75 2.67 21.36
N ILE A 397 13.41 2.42 22.61
CA ILE A 397 14.11 1.45 23.46
C ILE A 397 13.11 0.34 23.75
N ALA A 398 13.19 -0.77 23.03
CA ALA A 398 12.29 -1.89 23.21
C ALA A 398 12.28 -2.37 24.68
N ALA A 399 11.12 -2.77 25.21
CA ALA A 399 10.97 -3.11 26.62
C ALA A 399 11.97 -4.21 27.10
N ILE A 400 12.27 -5.17 26.21
CA ILE A 400 13.24 -6.24 26.46
C ILE A 400 14.68 -5.74 26.56
N ASN A 401 14.96 -4.59 25.96
CA ASN A 401 16.28 -3.95 25.88
C ASN A 401 16.45 -2.78 26.85
N ASN A 402 15.48 -2.52 27.71
CA ASN A 402 15.50 -1.40 28.64
C ASN A 402 15.78 -1.87 30.05
N ARG A 403 16.74 -1.27 30.73
CA ARG A 403 17.15 -1.60 32.10
C ARG A 403 17.58 -3.08 32.25
N VAL A 404 18.41 -3.52 31.32
CA VAL A 404 18.88 -4.91 31.29
C VAL A 404 19.93 -5.15 32.35
N ASP A 405 19.74 -6.25 33.10
CA ASP A 405 20.67 -6.81 34.10
C ASP A 405 21.23 -5.78 35.11
N PRO A 406 20.41 -5.25 36.04
CA PRO A 406 20.86 -4.28 37.01
C PRO A 406 21.85 -4.88 38.03
N HIS A 407 23.02 -4.27 38.16
CA HIS A 407 24.06 -4.63 39.11
C HIS A 407 24.24 -3.55 40.20
N LEU A 408 24.33 -3.96 41.48
CA LEU A 408 24.68 -3.07 42.57
C LEU A 408 26.18 -2.80 42.55
N VAL A 409 26.57 -1.54 42.54
CA VAL A 409 27.96 -1.07 42.58
C VAL A 409 28.15 -0.15 43.78
N GLU A 410 29.22 -0.37 44.54
CA GLU A 410 29.61 0.47 45.69
C GLU A 410 30.80 1.34 45.32
N ILE A 411 30.67 2.65 45.56
CA ILE A 411 31.73 3.64 45.24
C ILE A 411 32.07 4.38 46.51
N TRP A 412 33.35 4.30 46.94
CA TRP A 412 33.83 4.82 48.17
C TRP A 412 34.84 5.97 47.92
N GLU A 413 35.00 6.84 48.94
CA GLU A 413 36.12 7.76 48.98
C GLU A 413 37.43 6.97 49.15
N PRO A 414 38.58 7.48 48.67
CA PRO A 414 39.89 6.82 48.80
C PRO A 414 40.33 6.65 50.27
#